data_968e475e6117a52c2f25181b1c6f2e75
#
_entry.id   968e475e6117a52c2f25181b1c6f2e75
#
_cell.length_a   1.000
_cell.length_b   1.000
_cell.length_c   1.000
_cell.angle_alpha   90.00
_cell.angle_beta   90.00
_cell.angle_gamma   90.00
#
_symmetry.space_group_name_H-M   'P 1'
#
loop_
_entity.id
_entity.type
_entity.pdbx_description
1 polymer ?
#
loop_
_entity_poly.entity_id
_entity_poly.type
_entity_poly.pdbx_seq_one_letter_code
_entity_poly.pdbx_strand_id
1 'polypeptide(L)'
;GGIAFGAHKDPRSPVVGDPFAREDGYAKFTVGDPGSGKSFSSKQQFIRTLARDPDRIGVVLEPLNNWNGVIDALGGRQITVGGDLGLNPLEIKPMPDHVLAKRGEDASLLKERRNRVVSFFRNFFAHRGVELGPRRTTLERAIETAYERKGITDDVETHDRQDPTVRDVLDILEEMSDSPEEFVVRVDAEREKVTDDAVWLLDQLWPFAEGGQFGNLGRQSEFDIRDEKVLYLDLVQQGGSIGGQTSLLMELLISLVYERAKETDREVVFVIDEARYLMKDSATLEYLETIFRHHRHHDLSIQLITQTVDEFLARDISKIILDQCAIKQFHKLDGMDESIADVFGLNHAQMRYVQNAIPGGDERGYSQALVGVDGDWRGIEVHALEDEQAVIENEYAREVGVGSEAEAAEKSDREQESF
;
A
#
# COMPACT_ATOMS: atom_id res chain seq x y z
N GLY A 1 -5.40 -26.25 -9.57
CA GLY A 1 -6.33 -25.37 -10.28
C GLY A 1 -6.13 -23.93 -9.82
N GLY A 2 -6.38 -22.95 -10.67
CA GLY A 2 -6.27 -21.52 -10.41
C GLY A 2 -7.61 -20.80 -10.51
N ILE A 3 -7.59 -19.48 -10.45
CA ILE A 3 -8.72 -18.62 -10.76
C ILE A 3 -8.76 -18.33 -12.26
N ALA A 4 -9.95 -18.10 -12.83
CA ALA A 4 -10.09 -17.68 -14.21
C ALA A 4 -9.80 -16.17 -14.32
N PHE A 5 -8.83 -15.79 -15.14
CA PHE A 5 -8.57 -14.41 -15.55
C PHE A 5 -9.56 -13.94 -16.63
N GLY A 6 -10.03 -14.87 -17.43
CA GLY A 6 -10.95 -14.66 -18.54
C GLY A 6 -11.01 -15.87 -19.45
N ALA A 7 -11.65 -15.73 -20.61
CA ALA A 7 -11.69 -16.76 -21.64
C ALA A 7 -10.82 -16.36 -22.82
N HIS A 8 -10.10 -17.32 -23.38
CA HIS A 8 -9.36 -17.12 -24.63
C HIS A 8 -10.35 -16.88 -25.77
N LYS A 9 -10.08 -15.93 -26.66
CA LYS A 9 -10.95 -15.55 -27.77
C LYS A 9 -11.30 -16.73 -28.67
N ASP A 10 -10.32 -17.57 -28.99
CA ASP A 10 -10.47 -18.80 -29.78
C ASP A 10 -9.61 -19.89 -29.12
N PRO A 11 -10.13 -20.95 -28.55
CA PRO A 11 -11.46 -21.60 -28.60
C PRO A 11 -12.37 -21.34 -27.38
N ARG A 12 -12.39 -20.18 -26.77
CA ARG A 12 -13.13 -19.81 -25.56
C ARG A 12 -12.80 -20.67 -24.31
N SER A 13 -11.62 -21.24 -24.28
CA SER A 13 -11.13 -21.95 -23.10
C SER A 13 -10.77 -20.95 -22.00
N PRO A 14 -11.04 -21.28 -20.71
CA PRO A 14 -10.66 -20.39 -19.61
C PRO A 14 -9.12 -20.27 -19.52
N VAL A 15 -8.66 -19.04 -19.35
CA VAL A 15 -7.26 -18.75 -18.97
C VAL A 15 -7.21 -18.71 -17.46
N VAL A 16 -6.57 -19.70 -16.88
CA VAL A 16 -6.57 -19.94 -15.42
C VAL A 16 -5.16 -19.77 -14.88
N GLY A 17 -5.01 -19.08 -13.78
CA GLY A 17 -3.77 -18.93 -13.05
C GLY A 17 -3.99 -18.82 -11.55
N ASP A 18 -2.96 -19.13 -10.79
CA ASP A 18 -2.91 -18.91 -9.35
C ASP A 18 -1.55 -18.29 -9.04
N PRO A 19 -1.51 -17.06 -8.46
CA PRO A 19 -0.24 -16.45 -8.12
C PRO A 19 0.63 -17.36 -7.24
N PHE A 20 0.03 -18.04 -6.26
CA PHE A 20 0.75 -18.86 -5.27
C PHE A 20 1.18 -20.25 -5.78
N ALA A 21 0.65 -20.71 -6.90
CA ALA A 21 1.04 -21.99 -7.50
C ALA A 21 2.28 -21.88 -8.40
N ARG A 22 3.01 -20.77 -8.35
CA ARG A 22 4.11 -20.45 -9.27
C ARG A 22 5.46 -20.49 -8.57
N GLU A 23 6.48 -20.96 -9.31
CA GLU A 23 7.86 -20.96 -8.83
C GLU A 23 8.55 -19.60 -9.02
N ASP A 24 8.10 -18.80 -10.00
CA ASP A 24 8.82 -17.59 -10.46
C ASP A 24 8.39 -16.30 -9.76
N GLY A 25 7.28 -16.29 -9.02
CA GLY A 25 6.84 -15.13 -8.25
C GLY A 25 5.33 -14.98 -8.20
N TYR A 26 4.88 -14.24 -7.18
CA TYR A 26 3.46 -14.02 -6.85
C TYR A 26 3.00 -12.61 -7.21
N ALA A 27 3.89 -11.77 -7.73
CA ALA A 27 3.57 -10.39 -8.05
C ALA A 27 2.89 -10.25 -9.42
N LYS A 28 1.95 -9.29 -9.49
CA LYS A 28 1.18 -8.98 -10.69
C LYS A 28 1.19 -7.48 -10.97
N PHE A 29 1.30 -7.14 -12.26
CA PHE A 29 1.15 -5.78 -12.77
C PHE A 29 -0.07 -5.70 -13.70
N THR A 30 -0.97 -4.74 -13.45
CA THR A 30 -2.16 -4.49 -14.27
C THR A 30 -2.19 -3.03 -14.71
N VAL A 31 -2.32 -2.80 -16.00
CA VAL A 31 -2.37 -1.44 -16.56
C VAL A 31 -3.44 -1.31 -17.65
N GLY A 32 -3.96 -0.10 -17.80
CA GLY A 32 -4.92 0.27 -18.85
C GLY A 32 -5.51 1.64 -18.62
N ASP A 33 -6.00 2.25 -19.67
CA ASP A 33 -6.64 3.57 -19.63
C ASP A 33 -7.86 3.61 -18.70
N PRO A 34 -8.30 4.80 -18.26
CA PRO A 34 -9.59 4.93 -17.58
C PRO A 34 -10.72 4.30 -18.39
N GLY A 35 -11.60 3.55 -17.73
CA GLY A 35 -12.71 2.86 -18.39
C GLY A 35 -12.32 1.59 -19.19
N SER A 36 -11.05 1.20 -19.23
CA SER A 36 -10.59 0.01 -19.96
C SER A 36 -11.05 -1.33 -19.37
N GLY A 37 -11.62 -1.34 -18.16
CA GLY A 37 -12.03 -2.55 -17.44
C GLY A 37 -10.98 -3.11 -16.47
N LYS A 38 -9.84 -2.43 -16.27
CA LYS A 38 -8.76 -2.89 -15.37
C LYS A 38 -9.21 -3.09 -13.93
N SER A 39 -9.91 -2.09 -13.35
CA SER A 39 -10.38 -2.15 -11.96
C SER A 39 -11.44 -3.23 -11.78
N PHE A 40 -12.36 -3.36 -12.74
CA PHE A 40 -13.36 -4.44 -12.77
C PHE A 40 -12.68 -5.82 -12.75
N SER A 41 -11.77 -6.06 -13.69
CA SER A 41 -11.00 -7.32 -13.77
C SER A 41 -10.19 -7.61 -12.50
N SER A 42 -9.58 -6.59 -11.91
CA SER A 42 -8.79 -6.75 -10.68
C SER A 42 -9.66 -7.09 -9.48
N LYS A 43 -10.80 -6.43 -9.31
CA LYS A 43 -11.81 -6.73 -8.29
C LYS A 43 -12.35 -8.16 -8.44
N GLN A 44 -12.70 -8.56 -9.65
CA GLN A 44 -13.16 -9.91 -9.96
C GLN A 44 -12.12 -10.97 -9.59
N GLN A 45 -10.86 -10.76 -9.97
CA GLN A 45 -9.78 -11.69 -9.66
C GLN A 45 -9.49 -11.75 -8.15
N PHE A 46 -9.60 -10.63 -7.45
CA PHE A 46 -9.48 -10.59 -5.98
C PHE A 46 -10.58 -11.42 -5.31
N ILE A 47 -11.85 -11.22 -5.69
CA ILE A 47 -12.99 -12.02 -5.20
C ILE A 47 -12.73 -13.51 -5.44
N ARG A 48 -12.36 -13.89 -6.66
CA ARG A 48 -12.11 -15.29 -7.04
C ARG A 48 -10.94 -15.90 -6.27
N THR A 49 -9.89 -15.11 -6.00
CA THR A 49 -8.71 -15.55 -5.27
C THR A 49 -9.04 -15.87 -3.81
N LEU A 50 -9.84 -15.03 -3.15
CA LEU A 50 -10.26 -15.25 -1.77
C LEU A 50 -11.37 -16.30 -1.65
N ALA A 51 -12.29 -16.36 -2.61
CA ALA A 51 -13.34 -17.39 -2.62
C ALA A 51 -12.79 -18.80 -2.85
N ARG A 52 -11.68 -18.90 -3.60
CA ARG A 52 -11.03 -20.19 -3.85
C ARG A 52 -10.40 -20.79 -2.60
N ASP A 53 -9.76 -19.98 -1.79
CA ASP A 53 -9.13 -20.40 -0.54
C ASP A 53 -9.57 -19.46 0.58
N PRO A 54 -10.51 -19.92 1.42
CA PRO A 54 -11.02 -19.15 2.53
C PRO A 54 -9.97 -18.80 3.60
N ASP A 55 -8.80 -19.40 3.63
CA ASP A 55 -7.75 -19.09 4.59
C ASP A 55 -6.86 -17.90 4.14
N ARG A 56 -6.95 -17.50 2.88
CA ARG A 56 -6.21 -16.35 2.36
C ARG A 56 -6.62 -15.04 3.03
N ILE A 57 -5.63 -14.19 3.21
CA ILE A 57 -5.81 -12.82 3.68
C ILE A 57 -5.85 -11.89 2.47
N GLY A 58 -6.84 -11.02 2.40
CA GLY A 58 -6.97 -10.02 1.37
C GLY A 58 -6.76 -8.62 1.93
N VAL A 59 -5.84 -7.85 1.36
CA VAL A 59 -5.63 -6.44 1.71
C VAL A 59 -5.67 -5.60 0.45
N VAL A 60 -6.41 -4.50 0.48
CA VAL A 60 -6.48 -3.52 -0.59
C VAL A 60 -6.00 -2.18 -0.04
N LEU A 61 -5.10 -1.52 -0.75
CA LEU A 61 -4.67 -0.15 -0.49
C LEU A 61 -5.02 0.71 -1.72
N GLU A 62 -5.89 1.71 -1.52
CA GLU A 62 -6.38 2.52 -2.63
C GLU A 62 -6.86 3.89 -2.13
N PRO A 63 -6.47 4.99 -2.80
CA PRO A 63 -6.76 6.35 -2.34
C PRO A 63 -8.06 6.95 -2.91
N LEU A 64 -8.88 6.23 -3.68
CA LEU A 64 -10.03 6.77 -4.40
C LEU A 64 -11.40 6.26 -3.91
N ASN A 65 -11.40 5.44 -2.86
CA ASN A 65 -12.60 4.89 -2.22
C ASN A 65 -13.49 4.04 -3.16
N ASN A 66 -12.88 3.19 -4.00
CA ASN A 66 -13.59 2.43 -5.04
C ASN A 66 -13.76 0.92 -4.74
N TRP A 67 -13.35 0.42 -3.56
CA TRP A 67 -13.36 -1.02 -3.24
C TRP A 67 -14.43 -1.46 -2.22
N ASN A 68 -15.23 -0.53 -1.69
CA ASN A 68 -16.17 -0.76 -0.59
C ASN A 68 -17.11 -1.94 -0.85
N GLY A 69 -17.83 -1.97 -1.99
CA GLY A 69 -18.82 -3.02 -2.28
C GLY A 69 -18.18 -4.41 -2.34
N VAL A 70 -16.97 -4.53 -2.87
CA VAL A 70 -16.23 -5.80 -2.90
C VAL A 70 -15.83 -6.24 -1.50
N ILE A 71 -15.33 -5.31 -0.68
CA ILE A 71 -14.88 -5.58 0.68
C ILE A 71 -16.07 -5.97 1.57
N ASP A 72 -17.18 -5.22 1.49
CA ASP A 72 -18.42 -5.52 2.21
C ASP A 72 -18.97 -6.90 1.84
N ALA A 73 -19.00 -7.25 0.55
CA ALA A 73 -19.46 -8.55 0.07
C ALA A 73 -18.59 -9.72 0.56
N LEU A 74 -17.31 -9.47 0.80
CA LEU A 74 -16.37 -10.45 1.36
C LEU A 74 -16.36 -10.49 2.89
N GLY A 75 -17.22 -9.69 3.55
CA GLY A 75 -17.27 -9.56 5.00
C GLY A 75 -16.03 -8.90 5.60
N GLY A 76 -15.37 -8.07 4.81
CA GLY A 76 -14.17 -7.36 5.21
C GLY A 76 -14.46 -6.04 5.93
N ARG A 77 -13.40 -5.37 6.35
CA ARG A 77 -13.45 -4.06 7.03
C ARG A 77 -12.74 -2.99 6.24
N GLN A 78 -13.37 -1.83 6.09
CA GLN A 78 -12.71 -0.61 5.62
C GLN A 78 -12.12 0.15 6.79
N ILE A 79 -10.89 0.62 6.62
CA ILE A 79 -10.20 1.54 7.53
C ILE A 79 -9.77 2.75 6.71
N THR A 80 -10.34 3.88 7.00
CA THR A 80 -9.98 5.14 6.37
C THR A 80 -8.78 5.74 7.10
N VAL A 81 -7.62 5.72 6.47
CA VAL A 81 -6.35 6.19 7.03
C VAL A 81 -6.11 7.63 6.64
N GLY A 82 -5.75 8.43 7.61
CA GLY A 82 -5.69 9.89 7.51
C GLY A 82 -6.79 10.54 8.34
N GLY A 83 -6.85 11.86 8.39
CA GLY A 83 -7.76 12.54 9.32
C GLY A 83 -7.39 12.26 10.77
N ASP A 84 -8.37 11.88 11.61
CA ASP A 84 -8.20 11.75 13.06
C ASP A 84 -7.80 10.35 13.54
N LEU A 85 -7.81 9.34 12.67
CA LEU A 85 -7.51 7.96 13.06
C LEU A 85 -6.04 7.80 13.45
N GLY A 86 -5.78 7.36 14.68
CA GLY A 86 -4.42 7.13 15.19
C GLY A 86 -3.74 5.95 14.47
N LEU A 87 -2.51 6.17 14.02
CA LEU A 87 -1.64 5.16 13.43
C LEU A 87 -0.20 5.41 13.90
N ASN A 88 0.32 4.54 14.74
CA ASN A 88 1.63 4.70 15.36
C ASN A 88 2.76 4.04 14.55
N PRO A 89 3.66 4.78 13.94
CA PRO A 89 4.80 4.20 13.21
C PRO A 89 5.82 3.50 14.13
N LEU A 90 5.78 3.76 15.46
CA LEU A 90 6.68 3.14 16.44
C LEU A 90 6.09 1.85 17.05
N GLU A 91 4.87 1.49 16.71
CA GLU A 91 4.23 0.30 17.28
C GLU A 91 5.04 -0.97 17.02
N ILE A 92 5.31 -1.76 18.07
CA ILE A 92 5.92 -3.10 17.99
C ILE A 92 4.90 -4.12 18.50
N LYS A 93 4.60 -5.13 17.69
CA LYS A 93 3.63 -6.16 18.08
C LYS A 93 4.36 -7.42 18.55
N PRO A 94 3.83 -8.13 19.56
CA PRO A 94 4.29 -9.46 19.89
C PRO A 94 4.24 -10.37 18.66
N MET A 95 5.30 -11.10 18.42
CA MET A 95 5.39 -12.01 17.28
C MET A 95 5.01 -13.44 17.73
N PRO A 96 4.23 -14.18 16.91
CA PRO A 96 3.89 -15.55 17.23
C PRO A 96 5.14 -16.45 17.37
N ASP A 97 5.12 -17.38 18.34
CA ASP A 97 6.26 -18.25 18.66
C ASP A 97 6.80 -19.04 17.46
N HIS A 98 5.90 -19.52 16.58
CA HIS A 98 6.28 -20.27 15.38
C HIS A 98 7.06 -19.43 14.37
N VAL A 99 6.81 -18.11 14.34
CA VAL A 99 7.53 -17.15 13.48
C VAL A 99 8.88 -16.82 14.10
N LEU A 100 8.92 -16.63 15.42
CA LEU A 100 10.17 -16.44 16.17
C LEU A 100 11.13 -17.62 15.98
N ALA A 101 10.63 -18.83 16.05
CA ALA A 101 11.42 -20.06 15.87
C ALA A 101 12.07 -20.15 14.46
N LYS A 102 11.45 -19.57 13.44
CA LYS A 102 12.00 -19.54 12.06
C LYS A 102 13.11 -18.50 11.87
N ARG A 103 13.19 -17.46 12.71
CA ARG A 103 14.11 -16.31 12.54
C ARG A 103 15.51 -16.51 13.10
N GLY A 104 15.70 -17.51 13.97
CA GLY A 104 16.96 -17.77 14.66
C GLY A 104 17.14 -16.91 15.93
N GLU A 105 18.04 -17.37 16.82
CA GLU A 105 18.25 -16.78 18.16
C GLU A 105 18.88 -15.39 18.15
N ASP A 106 19.48 -14.96 17.05
CA ASP A 106 20.19 -13.67 16.93
C ASP A 106 19.32 -12.52 16.36
N ALA A 107 18.06 -12.76 16.02
CA ALA A 107 17.19 -11.76 15.42
C ALA A 107 16.55 -10.83 16.48
N SER A 108 17.04 -9.59 16.61
CA SER A 108 16.42 -8.57 17.44
C SER A 108 15.26 -7.88 16.71
N LEU A 109 14.03 -8.19 17.12
CA LEU A 109 12.81 -7.55 16.60
C LEU A 109 12.78 -6.05 16.90
N LEU A 110 13.21 -5.65 18.09
CA LEU A 110 13.29 -4.25 18.49
C LEU A 110 14.26 -3.47 17.60
N LYS A 111 15.44 -4.05 17.30
CA LYS A 111 16.41 -3.42 16.40
C LYS A 111 15.86 -3.27 14.98
N GLU A 112 15.17 -4.29 14.46
CA GLU A 112 14.49 -4.20 13.15
C GLU A 112 13.41 -3.11 13.15
N ARG A 113 12.61 -3.03 14.22
CA ARG A 113 11.57 -2.00 14.36
C ARG A 113 12.20 -0.61 14.39
N ARG A 114 13.20 -0.38 15.23
CA ARG A 114 13.92 0.90 15.33
C ARG A 114 14.49 1.34 13.97
N ASN A 115 15.09 0.43 13.23
CA ASN A 115 15.61 0.72 11.89
C ASN A 115 14.49 1.15 10.92
N ARG A 116 13.29 0.55 11.02
CA ARG A 116 12.13 0.93 10.20
C ARG A 116 11.60 2.31 10.58
N VAL A 117 11.50 2.61 11.87
CA VAL A 117 11.09 3.94 12.36
C VAL A 117 12.06 5.01 11.85
N VAL A 118 13.36 4.76 11.91
CA VAL A 118 14.37 5.68 11.36
C VAL A 118 14.21 5.83 9.85
N SER A 119 13.90 4.76 9.12
CA SER A 119 13.64 4.81 7.68
C SER A 119 12.38 5.61 7.36
N PHE A 120 11.31 5.43 8.14
CA PHE A 120 10.09 6.23 8.02
C PHE A 120 10.37 7.74 8.14
N PHE A 121 11.10 8.16 9.17
CA PHE A 121 11.46 9.58 9.32
C PHE A 121 12.41 10.06 8.22
N ARG A 122 13.39 9.25 7.81
CA ARG A 122 14.26 9.58 6.67
C ARG A 122 13.45 9.86 5.41
N ASN A 123 12.45 9.03 5.13
CA ASN A 123 11.57 9.19 3.97
C ASN A 123 10.66 10.42 4.12
N PHE A 124 10.15 10.68 5.32
CA PHE A 124 9.44 11.92 5.62
C PHE A 124 10.29 13.17 5.29
N PHE A 125 11.55 13.20 5.68
CA PHE A 125 12.46 14.30 5.34
C PHE A 125 12.72 14.37 3.83
N ALA A 126 12.97 13.24 3.18
CA ALA A 126 13.19 13.16 1.74
C ALA A 126 12.00 13.70 0.93
N HIS A 127 10.77 13.37 1.31
CA HIS A 127 9.55 13.91 0.70
C HIS A 127 9.43 15.44 0.79
N ARG A 128 10.05 16.04 1.80
CA ARG A 128 10.12 17.50 1.99
C ARG A 128 11.35 18.14 1.34
N GLY A 129 12.19 17.36 0.66
CA GLY A 129 13.44 17.83 0.08
C GLY A 129 14.51 18.18 1.13
N VAL A 130 14.43 17.60 2.32
CA VAL A 130 15.32 17.85 3.46
C VAL A 130 16.17 16.62 3.73
N GLU A 131 17.48 16.78 3.89
CA GLU A 131 18.35 15.69 4.28
C GLU A 131 18.54 15.62 5.80
N LEU A 132 18.28 14.43 6.36
CA LEU A 132 18.51 14.15 7.78
C LEU A 132 20.00 14.24 8.14
N GLY A 133 20.88 13.75 7.25
CA GLY A 133 22.32 13.85 7.38
C GLY A 133 22.87 13.34 8.74
N PRO A 134 23.83 14.04 9.36
CA PRO A 134 24.43 13.63 10.64
C PRO A 134 23.48 13.69 11.84
N ARG A 135 22.34 14.37 11.73
CA ARG A 135 21.29 14.46 12.76
C ARG A 135 20.58 13.13 13.01
N ARG A 136 20.77 12.19 12.08
CA ARG A 136 20.30 10.81 12.21
C ARG A 136 20.66 10.18 13.55
N THR A 137 21.88 10.39 14.04
CA THR A 137 22.34 9.80 15.32
C THR A 137 21.54 10.33 16.51
N THR A 138 21.20 11.61 16.52
CA THR A 138 20.38 12.23 17.58
C THR A 138 18.95 11.71 17.54
N LEU A 139 18.37 11.56 16.34
CA LEU A 139 17.03 10.96 16.16
C LEU A 139 17.02 9.48 16.58
N GLU A 140 18.00 8.68 16.18
CA GLU A 140 18.15 7.27 16.59
C GLU A 140 18.19 7.13 18.10
N ARG A 141 18.95 8.00 18.78
CA ARG A 141 19.03 8.02 20.26
C ARG A 141 17.68 8.39 20.88
N ALA A 142 16.96 9.38 20.36
CA ALA A 142 15.64 9.74 20.85
C ALA A 142 14.65 8.58 20.72
N ILE A 143 14.64 7.89 19.59
CA ILE A 143 13.82 6.71 19.33
C ILE A 143 14.19 5.57 20.31
N GLU A 144 15.47 5.28 20.49
CA GLU A 144 15.94 4.27 21.43
C GLU A 144 15.49 4.57 22.86
N THR A 145 15.72 5.79 23.34
CA THR A 145 15.28 6.26 24.67
C THR A 145 13.75 6.14 24.82
N ALA A 146 12.97 6.37 23.77
CA ALA A 146 11.52 6.24 23.83
C ALA A 146 11.09 4.78 24.13
N TYR A 147 11.68 3.79 23.47
CA TYR A 147 11.44 2.37 23.78
C TYR A 147 11.93 1.98 25.16
N GLU A 148 13.14 2.43 25.57
CA GLU A 148 13.70 2.16 26.90
C GLU A 148 12.80 2.69 28.03
N ARG A 149 12.24 3.91 27.89
CA ARG A 149 11.32 4.50 28.88
C ARG A 149 10.00 3.74 29.01
N LYS A 150 9.53 3.11 27.93
CA LYS A 150 8.38 2.19 27.98
C LYS A 150 8.77 0.80 28.52
N GLY A 151 10.05 0.55 28.75
CA GLY A 151 10.57 -0.73 29.22
C GLY A 151 10.52 -1.83 28.18
N ILE A 152 10.46 -1.46 26.90
CA ILE A 152 10.52 -2.38 25.75
C ILE A 152 11.98 -2.67 25.43
N THR A 153 12.35 -3.94 25.43
CA THR A 153 13.73 -4.42 25.23
C THR A 153 13.77 -5.48 24.14
N ASP A 154 14.92 -6.12 23.91
CA ASP A 154 15.03 -7.26 23.00
C ASP A 154 14.27 -8.51 23.47
N ASP A 155 13.85 -8.53 24.73
CA ASP A 155 12.97 -9.55 25.28
C ASP A 155 11.55 -9.39 24.75
N VAL A 156 11.10 -10.36 23.96
CA VAL A 156 9.78 -10.35 23.26
C VAL A 156 8.61 -10.26 24.26
N GLU A 157 8.78 -10.76 25.49
CA GLU A 157 7.75 -10.63 26.53
C GLU A 157 7.47 -9.19 26.93
N THR A 158 8.40 -8.26 26.60
CA THR A 158 8.21 -6.83 26.85
C THR A 158 7.44 -6.12 25.74
N HIS A 159 7.17 -6.76 24.61
CA HIS A 159 6.52 -6.16 23.43
C HIS A 159 4.99 -6.07 23.56
N ASP A 160 4.41 -6.56 24.65
CA ASP A 160 3.00 -6.37 25.01
C ASP A 160 2.75 -5.05 25.81
N ARG A 161 3.84 -4.35 26.16
CA ARG A 161 3.76 -3.06 26.84
C ARG A 161 3.25 -1.97 25.90
N GLN A 162 2.84 -0.85 26.50
CA GLN A 162 2.42 0.31 25.73
C GLN A 162 3.58 0.83 24.87
N ASP A 163 3.37 0.90 23.57
CA ASP A 163 4.34 1.41 22.63
C ASP A 163 4.68 2.89 22.86
N PRO A 164 5.93 3.32 22.59
CA PRO A 164 6.23 4.72 22.45
C PRO A 164 5.51 5.27 21.21
N THR A 165 5.25 6.56 21.20
CA THR A 165 4.67 7.30 20.09
C THR A 165 5.65 8.33 19.56
N VAL A 166 5.34 8.96 18.40
CA VAL A 166 6.16 10.08 17.92
C VAL A 166 6.17 11.24 18.91
N ARG A 167 5.09 11.40 19.70
CA ARG A 167 5.06 12.41 20.78
C ARG A 167 6.12 12.12 21.84
N ASP A 168 6.27 10.87 22.27
CA ASP A 168 7.33 10.50 23.22
C ASP A 168 8.73 10.84 22.65
N VAL A 169 8.93 10.68 21.32
CA VAL A 169 10.18 11.08 20.67
C VAL A 169 10.38 12.60 20.68
N LEU A 170 9.32 13.37 20.43
CA LEU A 170 9.37 14.84 20.49
C LEU A 170 9.69 15.32 21.93
N ASP A 171 9.06 14.76 22.96
CA ASP A 171 9.32 15.09 24.36
C ASP A 171 10.78 14.82 24.72
N ILE A 172 11.35 13.69 24.24
CA ILE A 172 12.77 13.37 24.45
C ILE A 172 13.69 14.34 23.72
N LEU A 173 13.35 14.76 22.51
CA LEU A 173 14.11 15.78 21.78
C LEU A 173 14.07 17.15 22.50
N GLU A 174 12.97 17.53 23.12
CA GLU A 174 12.89 18.70 23.99
C GLU A 174 13.85 18.58 25.16
N GLU A 175 13.84 17.46 25.88
CA GLU A 175 14.79 17.20 26.96
C GLU A 175 16.25 17.22 26.50
N MET A 176 16.55 16.64 25.30
CA MET A 176 17.88 16.70 24.71
C MET A 176 18.35 18.12 24.40
N SER A 177 17.42 19.02 24.07
CA SER A 177 17.74 20.43 23.85
C SER A 177 17.99 21.20 25.15
N ASP A 178 17.23 20.87 26.21
CA ASP A 178 17.25 21.59 27.49
C ASP A 178 18.33 21.06 28.44
N SER A 179 18.57 19.75 28.44
CA SER A 179 19.48 19.05 29.37
C SER A 179 20.35 18.02 28.61
N PRO A 180 21.19 18.43 27.64
CA PRO A 180 21.97 17.52 26.80
C PRO A 180 22.96 16.66 27.59
N GLU A 181 23.38 17.09 28.81
CA GLU A 181 24.28 16.34 29.71
C GLU A 181 23.68 15.02 30.18
N GLU A 182 22.36 14.87 30.22
CA GLU A 182 21.70 13.60 30.58
C GLU A 182 21.86 12.53 29.49
N PHE A 183 22.03 12.96 28.23
CA PHE A 183 22.15 12.08 27.07
C PHE A 183 23.58 11.90 26.56
N VAL A 184 24.48 12.84 26.88
CA VAL A 184 25.90 12.82 26.43
C VAL A 184 26.82 13.20 27.56
N VAL A 185 27.67 12.26 27.99
CA VAL A 185 28.54 12.42 29.15
C VAL A 185 29.94 12.94 28.77
N ARG A 186 30.35 12.84 27.51
CA ARG A 186 31.77 12.83 27.16
C ARG A 186 32.43 14.18 26.92
N VAL A 187 31.84 15.13 26.20
CA VAL A 187 32.52 16.39 25.80
C VAL A 187 31.51 17.50 25.56
N ASP A 188 31.84 18.74 25.93
CA ASP A 188 30.95 19.89 25.74
C ASP A 188 30.55 20.13 24.29
N ALA A 189 31.47 19.89 23.33
CA ALA A 189 31.18 20.00 21.89
C ALA A 189 30.12 18.98 21.41
N GLU A 190 30.04 17.79 22.03
CA GLU A 190 28.97 16.82 21.74
C GLU A 190 27.61 17.27 22.30
N ARG A 191 27.63 17.94 23.47
CA ARG A 191 26.39 18.49 24.06
C ARG A 191 25.81 19.60 23.19
N GLU A 192 26.65 20.56 22.76
CA GLU A 192 26.25 21.63 21.87
C GLU A 192 25.66 21.07 20.57
N LYS A 193 26.32 20.04 19.98
CA LYS A 193 25.80 19.36 18.80
C LYS A 193 24.46 18.69 19.03
N VAL A 194 24.25 17.99 20.16
CA VAL A 194 22.98 17.33 20.47
C VAL A 194 21.87 18.36 20.64
N THR A 195 22.15 19.49 21.31
CA THR A 195 21.21 20.61 21.44
C THR A 195 20.79 21.15 20.07
N ASP A 196 21.76 21.48 19.20
CA ASP A 196 21.50 22.02 17.87
C ASP A 196 20.70 21.01 16.99
N ASP A 197 21.08 19.74 17.02
CA ASP A 197 20.40 18.68 16.29
C ASP A 197 18.97 18.49 16.81
N ALA A 198 18.75 18.50 18.12
CA ALA A 198 17.46 18.33 18.76
C ALA A 198 16.50 19.49 18.42
N VAL A 199 16.96 20.75 18.55
CA VAL A 199 16.18 21.94 18.15
C VAL A 199 15.77 21.85 16.70
N TRP A 200 16.70 21.49 15.80
CA TRP A 200 16.40 21.35 14.38
C TRP A 200 15.38 20.22 14.12
N LEU A 201 15.53 19.06 14.79
CA LEU A 201 14.60 17.93 14.65
C LEU A 201 13.20 18.31 15.14
N LEU A 202 13.06 19.01 16.26
CA LEU A 202 11.78 19.50 16.78
C LEU A 202 11.08 20.40 15.77
N ASP A 203 11.80 21.36 15.16
CA ASP A 203 11.24 22.24 14.14
C ASP A 203 10.73 21.44 12.93
N GLN A 204 11.52 20.48 12.45
CA GLN A 204 11.17 19.69 11.27
C GLN A 204 10.07 18.65 11.54
N LEU A 205 9.99 18.10 12.75
CA LEU A 205 8.98 17.10 13.16
C LEU A 205 7.70 17.72 13.72
N TRP A 206 7.61 19.06 13.79
CA TRP A 206 6.40 19.78 14.20
C TRP A 206 5.09 19.25 13.55
N PRO A 207 5.07 18.81 12.27
CA PRO A 207 3.86 18.25 11.67
C PRO A 207 3.26 17.03 12.39
N PHE A 208 4.04 16.33 13.22
CA PHE A 208 3.57 15.21 14.03
C PHE A 208 3.04 15.63 15.41
N ALA A 209 3.22 16.89 15.80
CA ALA A 209 2.66 17.42 17.05
C ALA A 209 1.13 17.46 17.01
N GLU A 210 0.51 17.63 18.16
CA GLU A 210 -0.95 17.74 18.27
C GLU A 210 -1.47 18.94 17.46
N GLY A 211 -2.47 18.70 16.61
CA GLY A 211 -2.97 19.69 15.66
C GLY A 211 -2.12 19.90 14.41
N GLY A 212 -0.98 19.23 14.31
CA GLY A 212 -0.16 19.21 13.10
C GLY A 212 -0.75 18.29 12.03
N GLN A 213 -0.23 18.42 10.82
CA GLN A 213 -0.70 17.72 9.61
C GLN A 213 -0.70 16.19 9.74
N PHE A 214 0.25 15.63 10.51
CA PHE A 214 0.41 14.21 10.81
C PHE A 214 0.18 13.90 12.30
N GLY A 215 -0.59 14.73 13.01
CA GLY A 215 -0.86 14.55 14.44
C GLY A 215 -1.48 13.20 14.78
N ASN A 216 -2.22 12.58 13.85
CA ASN A 216 -2.75 11.22 13.96
C ASN A 216 -1.65 10.16 14.02
N LEU A 217 -0.49 10.37 13.37
CA LEU A 217 0.69 9.49 13.44
C LEU A 217 1.49 9.69 14.75
N GLY A 218 1.18 10.74 15.51
CA GLY A 218 1.76 11.02 16.83
C GLY A 218 1.10 10.27 17.98
N ARG A 219 0.03 9.50 17.74
CA ARG A 219 -0.78 8.81 18.75
C ARG A 219 -0.68 7.29 18.63
N GLN A 220 -1.24 6.58 19.63
CA GLN A 220 -1.38 5.12 19.55
C GLN A 220 -2.27 4.71 18.38
N SER A 221 -2.00 3.53 17.81
CA SER A 221 -2.87 2.97 16.77
C SER A 221 -4.25 2.64 17.34
N GLU A 222 -5.30 2.98 16.61
CA GLU A 222 -6.70 2.71 16.97
C GLU A 222 -7.22 1.44 16.30
N PHE A 223 -6.40 0.76 15.49
CA PHE A 223 -6.73 -0.51 14.87
C PHE A 223 -5.48 -1.40 14.74
N ASP A 224 -5.69 -2.71 14.67
CA ASP A 224 -4.65 -3.66 14.31
C ASP A 224 -4.95 -4.24 12.92
N ILE A 225 -4.01 -4.09 11.99
CA ILE A 225 -4.14 -4.64 10.64
C ILE A 225 -4.27 -6.17 10.63
N ARG A 226 -3.94 -6.85 11.74
CA ARG A 226 -4.02 -8.31 11.89
C ARG A 226 -5.40 -8.83 12.27
N ASP A 227 -6.27 -7.97 12.78
CA ASP A 227 -7.58 -8.37 13.31
C ASP A 227 -8.55 -8.84 12.20
N GLU A 228 -8.38 -8.34 10.99
CA GLU A 228 -9.31 -8.58 9.89
C GLU A 228 -8.69 -9.47 8.80
N LYS A 229 -9.48 -10.40 8.31
CA LYS A 229 -9.07 -11.27 7.21
C LYS A 229 -9.07 -10.56 5.86
N VAL A 230 -10.09 -9.75 5.62
CA VAL A 230 -10.21 -8.91 4.43
C VAL A 230 -10.21 -7.45 4.89
N LEU A 231 -9.28 -6.69 4.38
CA LEU A 231 -9.05 -5.32 4.83
C LEU A 231 -8.92 -4.38 3.64
N TYR A 232 -9.64 -3.27 3.71
CA TYR A 232 -9.48 -2.15 2.80
C TYR A 232 -8.90 -0.94 3.53
N LEU A 233 -7.72 -0.53 3.11
CA LEU A 233 -7.01 0.65 3.59
C LEU A 233 -7.27 1.79 2.62
N ASP A 234 -8.26 2.62 2.96
CA ASP A 234 -8.66 3.79 2.20
C ASP A 234 -7.90 5.02 2.71
N LEU A 235 -7.38 5.84 1.81
CA LEU A 235 -6.65 7.05 2.16
C LEU A 235 -7.52 8.29 1.98
N VAL A 236 -7.76 9.03 3.06
CA VAL A 236 -8.46 10.31 2.99
C VAL A 236 -7.66 11.30 2.16
N GLN A 237 -8.25 11.78 1.07
CA GLN A 237 -7.71 12.88 0.30
C GLN A 237 -8.02 14.22 1.00
N GLN A 238 -7.07 14.75 1.76
CA GLN A 238 -7.22 16.09 2.34
C GLN A 238 -6.97 17.15 1.26
N GLY A 239 -8.01 17.92 0.91
CA GLY A 239 -7.89 19.12 0.09
C GLY A 239 -7.68 18.90 -1.41
N GLY A 240 -8.05 17.76 -1.98
CA GLY A 240 -8.05 17.54 -3.45
C GLY A 240 -6.68 17.45 -4.12
N SER A 241 -5.60 17.49 -3.35
CA SER A 241 -4.23 17.33 -3.87
C SER A 241 -3.60 16.07 -3.25
N ILE A 242 -3.39 15.07 -4.08
CA ILE A 242 -2.58 13.91 -3.72
C ILE A 242 -1.12 14.36 -3.71
N GLY A 243 -0.66 14.80 -2.55
CA GLY A 243 0.70 15.29 -2.30
C GLY A 243 1.62 14.26 -1.65
N GLY A 244 2.79 14.71 -1.21
CA GLY A 244 3.79 13.88 -0.50
C GLY A 244 3.26 13.14 0.74
N GLN A 245 2.15 13.60 1.33
CA GLN A 245 1.46 12.91 2.42
C GLN A 245 0.94 11.54 2.03
N THR A 246 0.26 11.45 0.88
CA THR A 246 -0.30 10.19 0.40
C THR A 246 0.79 9.14 0.18
N SER A 247 1.92 9.54 -0.40
CA SER A 247 3.04 8.63 -0.63
C SER A 247 3.63 8.11 0.69
N LEU A 248 3.81 8.99 1.69
CA LEU A 248 4.33 8.60 3.01
C LEU A 248 3.37 7.64 3.75
N LEU A 249 2.06 7.93 3.72
CA LEU A 249 1.04 7.06 4.31
C LEU A 249 0.96 5.71 3.59
N MET A 250 0.99 5.71 2.24
CA MET A 250 1.02 4.46 1.46
C MET A 250 2.25 3.62 1.82
N GLU A 251 3.43 4.22 1.94
CA GLU A 251 4.64 3.51 2.34
C GLU A 251 4.52 2.89 3.74
N LEU A 252 4.00 3.66 4.71
CA LEU A 252 3.76 3.15 6.06
C LEU A 252 2.79 1.96 6.05
N LEU A 253 1.68 2.07 5.32
CA LEU A 253 0.69 1.00 5.22
C LEU A 253 1.23 -0.23 4.49
N ILE A 254 2.01 -0.05 3.43
CA ILE A 254 2.71 -1.14 2.74
C ILE A 254 3.66 -1.85 3.71
N SER A 255 4.38 -1.08 4.54
CA SER A 255 5.25 -1.64 5.58
C SER A 255 4.47 -2.50 6.57
N LEU A 256 3.31 -2.03 7.05
CA LEU A 256 2.47 -2.78 7.97
C LEU A 256 1.92 -4.07 7.34
N VAL A 257 1.48 -4.02 6.09
CA VAL A 257 0.99 -5.22 5.37
C VAL A 257 2.12 -6.23 5.16
N TYR A 258 3.31 -5.76 4.81
CA TYR A 258 4.48 -6.62 4.63
C TYR A 258 4.89 -7.30 5.95
N GLU A 259 4.86 -6.58 7.07
CA GLU A 259 5.11 -7.18 8.38
C GLU A 259 4.04 -8.21 8.74
N ARG A 260 2.77 -7.91 8.49
CA ARG A 260 1.70 -8.89 8.67
C ARG A 260 1.95 -10.17 7.87
N ALA A 261 2.39 -10.06 6.61
CA ALA A 261 2.72 -11.22 5.79
C ALA A 261 3.88 -12.03 6.38
N LYS A 262 4.85 -11.39 7.04
CA LYS A 262 5.95 -12.07 7.73
C LYS A 262 5.53 -12.78 9.02
N GLU A 263 4.42 -12.37 9.62
CA GLU A 263 3.91 -12.85 10.89
C GLU A 263 2.82 -13.93 10.76
N THR A 264 2.44 -14.28 9.54
CA THR A 264 1.41 -15.30 9.28
C THR A 264 1.96 -16.45 8.42
N ASP A 265 1.38 -17.64 8.56
CA ASP A 265 1.59 -18.78 7.65
C ASP A 265 0.52 -18.85 6.54
N ARG A 266 -0.30 -17.80 6.40
CA ARG A 266 -1.36 -17.72 5.39
C ARG A 266 -0.87 -16.98 4.15
N GLU A 267 -1.39 -17.37 3.00
CA GLU A 267 -1.21 -16.63 1.76
C GLU A 267 -1.88 -15.24 1.85
N VAL A 268 -1.13 -14.17 1.55
CA VAL A 268 -1.61 -12.79 1.60
C VAL A 268 -1.71 -12.23 0.19
N VAL A 269 -2.89 -11.77 -0.20
CA VAL A 269 -3.13 -11.05 -1.45
C VAL A 269 -3.20 -9.57 -1.14
N PHE A 270 -2.21 -8.82 -1.62
CA PHE A 270 -2.12 -7.38 -1.41
C PHE A 270 -2.28 -6.63 -2.73
N VAL A 271 -3.38 -5.91 -2.86
CA VAL A 271 -3.68 -5.07 -4.01
C VAL A 271 -3.32 -3.63 -3.69
N ILE A 272 -2.53 -2.99 -4.55
CA ILE A 272 -2.22 -1.57 -4.51
C ILE A 272 -2.80 -0.95 -5.78
N ASP A 273 -3.94 -0.30 -5.64
CA ASP A 273 -4.55 0.43 -6.74
C ASP A 273 -4.00 1.86 -6.82
N GLU A 274 -3.97 2.44 -8.01
CA GLU A 274 -3.31 3.72 -8.28
C GLU A 274 -1.81 3.74 -7.86
N ALA A 275 -1.09 2.65 -8.13
CA ALA A 275 0.30 2.45 -7.72
C ALA A 275 1.27 3.53 -8.25
N ARG A 276 0.86 4.37 -9.22
CA ARG A 276 1.64 5.52 -9.73
C ARG A 276 2.05 6.50 -8.63
N TYR A 277 1.28 6.61 -7.54
CA TYR A 277 1.64 7.50 -6.43
C TYR A 277 2.93 7.09 -5.73
N LEU A 278 3.27 5.80 -5.75
CA LEU A 278 4.50 5.25 -5.17
C LEU A 278 5.73 5.54 -6.03
N MET A 279 5.52 5.83 -7.34
CA MET A 279 6.63 6.03 -8.29
C MET A 279 7.30 7.39 -8.17
N LYS A 280 6.77 8.30 -7.38
CA LYS A 280 7.24 9.68 -7.28
C LYS A 280 8.51 9.82 -6.44
N ASP A 281 8.70 8.97 -5.44
CA ASP A 281 9.80 9.05 -4.49
C ASP A 281 10.79 7.88 -4.60
N SER A 282 12.08 8.20 -4.57
CA SER A 282 13.14 7.20 -4.72
C SER A 282 13.26 6.28 -3.50
N ALA A 283 13.03 6.79 -2.29
CA ALA A 283 13.14 6.00 -1.07
C ALA A 283 12.01 4.97 -0.96
N THR A 284 10.78 5.38 -1.34
CA THR A 284 9.63 4.48 -1.45
C THR A 284 9.90 3.38 -2.48
N LEU A 285 10.49 3.71 -3.62
CA LEU A 285 10.85 2.72 -4.64
C LEU A 285 11.91 1.73 -4.19
N GLU A 286 12.95 2.17 -3.47
CA GLU A 286 13.98 1.29 -2.89
C GLU A 286 13.36 0.32 -1.86
N TYR A 287 12.41 0.80 -1.07
CA TYR A 287 11.70 -0.03 -0.11
C TYR A 287 10.79 -1.06 -0.81
N LEU A 288 10.02 -0.63 -1.81
CA LEU A 288 9.19 -1.52 -2.62
C LEU A 288 10.03 -2.58 -3.33
N GLU A 289 11.15 -2.21 -3.92
CA GLU A 289 12.04 -3.14 -4.58
C GLU A 289 12.52 -4.23 -3.61
N THR A 290 12.85 -3.85 -2.37
CA THR A 290 13.20 -4.80 -1.32
C THR A 290 12.04 -5.76 -1.01
N ILE A 291 10.81 -5.26 -0.90
CA ILE A 291 9.64 -6.10 -0.67
C ILE A 291 9.43 -7.06 -1.86
N PHE A 292 9.51 -6.55 -3.10
CA PHE A 292 9.34 -7.37 -4.31
C PHE A 292 10.40 -8.46 -4.46
N ARG A 293 11.61 -8.28 -3.95
CA ARG A 293 12.63 -9.34 -3.91
C ARG A 293 12.29 -10.45 -2.92
N HIS A 294 11.59 -10.13 -1.84
CA HIS A 294 11.39 -11.05 -0.72
C HIS A 294 9.94 -11.55 -0.56
N HIS A 295 8.96 -11.00 -1.30
CA HIS A 295 7.54 -11.29 -1.14
C HIS A 295 7.19 -12.78 -1.18
N ARG A 296 7.87 -13.57 -2.02
CA ARG A 296 7.67 -15.02 -2.11
C ARG A 296 7.98 -15.79 -0.83
N HIS A 297 8.99 -15.33 -0.07
CA HIS A 297 9.39 -15.99 1.18
C HIS A 297 8.34 -15.84 2.28
N HIS A 298 7.35 -15.00 2.08
CA HIS A 298 6.31 -14.67 3.02
C HIS A 298 4.90 -14.92 2.46
N ASP A 299 4.79 -15.76 1.42
CA ASP A 299 3.53 -16.07 0.75
C ASP A 299 2.68 -14.81 0.46
N LEU A 300 3.33 -13.74 0.00
CA LEU A 300 2.72 -12.46 -0.30
C LEU A 300 2.61 -12.25 -1.81
N SER A 301 1.38 -12.18 -2.32
CA SER A 301 1.09 -11.78 -3.70
C SER A 301 0.83 -10.27 -3.76
N ILE A 302 1.73 -9.51 -4.39
CA ILE A 302 1.56 -8.06 -4.56
C ILE A 302 1.01 -7.79 -5.95
N GLN A 303 -0.10 -7.06 -6.01
CA GLN A 303 -0.78 -6.71 -7.25
C GLN A 303 -0.79 -5.19 -7.42
N LEU A 304 -0.01 -4.68 -8.38
CA LEU A 304 0.02 -3.27 -8.73
C LEU A 304 -0.98 -2.98 -9.83
N ILE A 305 -1.81 -1.97 -9.64
CA ILE A 305 -2.77 -1.48 -10.64
C ILE A 305 -2.45 -0.02 -10.93
N THR A 306 -2.37 0.34 -12.20
CA THR A 306 -2.09 1.71 -12.63
C THR A 306 -2.79 2.07 -13.93
N GLN A 307 -2.93 3.36 -14.21
CA GLN A 307 -3.47 3.88 -15.46
C GLN A 307 -2.40 4.16 -16.51
N THR A 308 -1.15 4.31 -16.10
CA THR A 308 -0.03 4.67 -16.98
C THR A 308 1.16 3.76 -16.77
N VAL A 309 1.94 3.53 -17.81
CA VAL A 309 3.20 2.76 -17.77
C VAL A 309 4.40 3.70 -17.62
N ASP A 310 4.32 4.91 -18.14
CA ASP A 310 5.45 5.84 -18.26
C ASP A 310 6.15 6.12 -16.94
N GLU A 311 5.38 6.29 -15.85
CA GLU A 311 5.93 6.53 -14.52
C GLU A 311 6.77 5.35 -14.00
N PHE A 312 6.37 4.12 -14.37
CA PHE A 312 7.13 2.91 -14.06
C PHE A 312 8.37 2.75 -14.94
N LEU A 313 8.34 3.24 -16.16
CA LEU A 313 9.48 3.16 -17.09
C LEU A 313 10.48 4.31 -16.89
N ALA A 314 10.09 5.37 -16.19
CA ALA A 314 10.92 6.56 -15.99
C ALA A 314 12.17 6.32 -15.14
N ARG A 315 12.21 5.27 -14.32
CA ARG A 315 13.32 4.97 -13.41
C ARG A 315 13.74 3.50 -13.51
N ASP A 316 15.03 3.24 -13.41
CA ASP A 316 15.55 1.86 -13.53
C ASP A 316 15.07 0.95 -12.39
N ILE A 317 14.93 1.49 -11.17
CA ILE A 317 14.42 0.73 -10.03
C ILE A 317 12.95 0.29 -10.22
N SER A 318 12.12 1.12 -10.85
CA SER A 318 10.73 0.76 -11.16
C SER A 318 10.66 -0.35 -12.22
N LYS A 319 11.59 -0.36 -13.18
CA LYS A 319 11.71 -1.46 -14.15
C LYS A 319 12.05 -2.78 -13.46
N ILE A 320 12.93 -2.75 -12.44
CA ILE A 320 13.25 -3.94 -11.64
C ILE A 320 12.00 -4.47 -10.94
N ILE A 321 11.15 -3.59 -10.39
CA ILE A 321 9.86 -3.98 -9.79
C ILE A 321 8.95 -4.64 -10.84
N LEU A 322 8.85 -4.07 -12.05
CA LEU A 322 8.07 -4.66 -13.14
C LEU A 322 8.59 -6.03 -13.58
N ASP A 323 9.90 -6.22 -13.57
CA ASP A 323 10.53 -7.51 -13.92
C ASP A 323 10.20 -8.59 -12.88
N GLN A 324 10.03 -8.22 -11.60
CA GLN A 324 9.59 -9.12 -10.54
C GLN A 324 8.09 -9.52 -10.66
N CYS A 325 7.31 -8.81 -11.46
CA CYS A 325 5.92 -9.17 -11.70
C CYS A 325 5.82 -10.31 -12.72
N ALA A 326 5.65 -11.53 -12.23
CA ALA A 326 5.53 -12.73 -13.07
C ALA A 326 4.26 -12.73 -13.94
N ILE A 327 3.21 -12.05 -13.47
CA ILE A 327 1.96 -11.87 -14.20
C ILE A 327 1.83 -10.41 -14.62
N LYS A 328 1.62 -10.19 -15.92
CA LYS A 328 1.37 -8.85 -16.47
C LYS A 328 0.05 -8.84 -17.23
N GLN A 329 -0.78 -7.84 -17.00
CA GLN A 329 -2.08 -7.72 -17.66
C GLN A 329 -2.28 -6.33 -18.21
N PHE A 330 -2.42 -6.26 -19.53
CA PHE A 330 -2.68 -5.03 -20.28
C PHE A 330 -4.13 -5.00 -20.73
N HIS A 331 -4.90 -4.06 -20.23
CA HIS A 331 -6.17 -3.66 -20.79
C HIS A 331 -5.96 -2.67 -21.93
N LYS A 332 -7.05 -2.12 -22.50
CA LYS A 332 -6.92 -1.09 -23.53
C LYS A 332 -6.00 0.04 -23.04
N LEU A 333 -4.98 0.33 -23.86
CA LEU A 333 -3.98 1.36 -23.60
C LEU A 333 -3.65 2.07 -24.91
N ASP A 334 -4.23 3.26 -25.11
CA ASP A 334 -4.05 4.05 -26.34
C ASP A 334 -2.61 4.53 -26.48
N GLY A 335 -1.92 4.78 -25.37
CA GLY A 335 -0.50 5.17 -25.31
C GLY A 335 0.51 4.05 -25.53
N MET A 336 0.08 2.81 -25.77
CA MET A 336 0.99 1.70 -26.04
C MET A 336 1.74 1.95 -27.36
N ASP A 337 3.04 2.06 -27.33
CA ASP A 337 3.91 2.25 -28.49
C ASP A 337 5.00 1.16 -28.57
N GLU A 338 5.87 1.25 -29.60
CA GLU A 338 6.95 0.28 -29.79
C GLU A 338 7.95 0.27 -28.63
N SER A 339 8.21 1.42 -27.99
CA SER A 339 9.16 1.51 -26.90
C SER A 339 8.66 0.80 -25.65
N ILE A 340 7.38 0.93 -25.34
CA ILE A 340 6.72 0.20 -24.26
C ILE A 340 6.63 -1.29 -24.60
N ALA A 341 6.23 -1.62 -25.82
CA ALA A 341 6.11 -3.00 -26.28
C ALA A 341 7.44 -3.77 -26.17
N ASP A 342 8.55 -3.13 -26.54
CA ASP A 342 9.90 -3.71 -26.45
C ASP A 342 10.32 -4.04 -25.00
N VAL A 343 10.00 -3.15 -24.02
CA VAL A 343 10.29 -3.39 -22.61
C VAL A 343 9.62 -4.66 -22.10
N PHE A 344 8.38 -4.93 -22.55
CA PHE A 344 7.61 -6.10 -22.13
C PHE A 344 7.77 -7.31 -23.08
N GLY A 345 8.60 -7.21 -24.11
CA GLY A 345 8.81 -8.28 -25.11
C GLY A 345 7.55 -8.58 -25.91
N LEU A 346 6.70 -7.58 -26.16
CA LEU A 346 5.49 -7.73 -26.97
C LEU A 346 5.82 -7.62 -28.45
N ASN A 347 5.27 -8.53 -29.25
CA ASN A 347 5.33 -8.41 -30.69
C ASN A 347 4.27 -7.39 -31.21
N HIS A 348 4.41 -6.99 -32.47
CA HIS A 348 3.54 -5.99 -33.07
C HIS A 348 2.05 -6.36 -33.09
N ALA A 349 1.72 -7.67 -33.17
CA ALA A 349 0.33 -8.12 -33.11
C ALA A 349 -0.26 -7.97 -31.70
N GLN A 350 0.54 -8.26 -30.66
CA GLN A 350 0.18 -8.09 -29.24
C GLN A 350 0.04 -6.61 -28.88
N MET A 351 0.97 -5.75 -29.33
CA MET A 351 0.86 -4.31 -29.18
C MET A 351 -0.46 -3.79 -29.78
N ARG A 352 -0.77 -4.16 -31.02
CA ARG A 352 -2.03 -3.77 -31.66
C ARG A 352 -3.27 -4.32 -30.95
N TYR A 353 -3.16 -5.51 -30.36
CA TYR A 353 -4.25 -6.08 -29.58
C TYR A 353 -4.57 -5.20 -28.37
N VAL A 354 -3.56 -4.72 -27.63
CA VAL A 354 -3.73 -3.83 -26.48
C VAL A 354 -4.31 -2.49 -26.91
N GLN A 355 -3.79 -1.87 -27.98
CA GLN A 355 -4.30 -0.59 -28.50
C GLN A 355 -5.78 -0.65 -28.91
N ASN A 356 -6.24 -1.79 -29.45
CA ASN A 356 -7.59 -1.98 -29.97
C ASN A 356 -8.46 -2.88 -29.08
N ALA A 357 -8.04 -3.16 -27.85
CA ALA A 357 -8.80 -3.98 -26.93
C ALA A 357 -10.17 -3.32 -26.62
N ILE A 358 -11.20 -4.17 -26.46
CA ILE A 358 -12.53 -3.71 -26.07
C ILE A 358 -12.48 -3.21 -24.63
N PRO A 359 -12.86 -1.95 -24.37
CA PRO A 359 -12.89 -1.40 -23.00
C PRO A 359 -14.03 -1.98 -22.16
N GLY A 360 -14.02 -1.71 -20.86
CA GLY A 360 -15.13 -2.00 -19.97
C GLY A 360 -16.38 -1.15 -20.30
N GLY A 361 -17.57 -1.66 -19.98
CA GLY A 361 -18.84 -0.96 -20.25
C GLY A 361 -19.28 -0.95 -21.72
N ASP A 362 -18.61 -1.72 -22.62
CA ASP A 362 -19.05 -1.90 -23.99
C ASP A 362 -20.35 -2.73 -24.06
N GLU A 363 -21.21 -2.44 -25.03
CA GLU A 363 -22.50 -3.14 -25.26
C GLU A 363 -22.35 -4.67 -25.45
N ARG A 364 -21.14 -5.15 -25.70
CA ARG A 364 -20.83 -6.58 -25.84
C ARG A 364 -20.83 -7.34 -24.52
N GLY A 365 -20.85 -6.65 -23.38
CA GLY A 365 -20.91 -7.25 -22.04
C GLY A 365 -19.59 -7.89 -21.57
N TYR A 366 -18.44 -7.57 -22.21
CA TYR A 366 -17.12 -8.00 -21.79
C TYR A 366 -16.05 -6.96 -22.15
N SER A 367 -14.93 -6.97 -21.44
CA SER A 367 -13.74 -6.26 -21.82
C SER A 367 -12.65 -7.21 -22.33
N GLN A 368 -11.65 -6.67 -23.02
CA GLN A 368 -10.50 -7.45 -23.49
C GLN A 368 -9.24 -7.03 -22.77
N ALA A 369 -8.35 -8.01 -22.53
CA ALA A 369 -7.02 -7.79 -22.00
C ALA A 369 -6.02 -8.76 -22.61
N LEU A 370 -4.73 -8.35 -22.60
CA LEU A 370 -3.61 -9.20 -22.91
C LEU A 370 -2.96 -9.62 -21.60
N VAL A 371 -2.91 -10.92 -21.32
CA VAL A 371 -2.29 -11.47 -20.09
C VAL A 371 -1.02 -12.18 -20.47
N GLY A 372 0.08 -11.79 -19.85
CA GLY A 372 1.39 -12.44 -19.95
C GLY A 372 1.73 -13.15 -18.64
N VAL A 373 2.22 -14.36 -18.78
CA VAL A 373 2.71 -15.19 -17.70
C VAL A 373 4.02 -15.79 -18.15
N ASP A 374 5.13 -15.38 -17.57
CA ASP A 374 6.49 -15.82 -17.93
C ASP A 374 6.81 -15.68 -19.41
N GLY A 375 6.33 -14.61 -20.02
CA GLY A 375 6.54 -14.35 -21.45
C GLY A 375 5.57 -15.08 -22.41
N ASP A 376 4.68 -15.93 -21.89
CA ASP A 376 3.57 -16.50 -22.68
C ASP A 376 2.37 -15.56 -22.65
N TRP A 377 2.10 -14.86 -23.76
CA TRP A 377 1.09 -13.84 -23.86
C TRP A 377 -0.19 -14.36 -24.51
N ARG A 378 -1.35 -14.09 -23.88
CA ARG A 378 -2.67 -14.52 -24.37
C ARG A 378 -3.67 -13.39 -24.32
N GLY A 379 -4.37 -13.17 -25.44
CA GLY A 379 -5.54 -12.30 -25.47
C GLY A 379 -6.73 -12.98 -24.81
N ILE A 380 -7.37 -12.28 -23.87
CA ILE A 380 -8.52 -12.78 -23.13
C ILE A 380 -9.74 -11.84 -23.25
N GLU A 381 -10.91 -12.42 -23.09
CA GLU A 381 -12.17 -11.73 -22.85
C GLU A 381 -12.52 -11.89 -21.37
N VAL A 382 -12.72 -10.77 -20.69
CA VAL A 382 -13.07 -10.73 -19.26
C VAL A 382 -14.59 -10.67 -19.14
N HIS A 383 -15.18 -11.80 -18.74
CA HIS A 383 -16.61 -11.94 -18.50
C HIS A 383 -16.86 -12.05 -16.99
N ALA A 384 -17.90 -11.41 -16.49
CA ALA A 384 -18.36 -11.57 -15.11
C ALA A 384 -19.53 -12.56 -15.03
N LEU A 385 -19.65 -13.22 -13.89
CA LEU A 385 -20.91 -13.84 -13.47
C LEU A 385 -21.86 -12.74 -12.99
N GLU A 386 -23.17 -12.97 -13.08
CA GLU A 386 -24.19 -12.00 -12.65
C GLU A 386 -23.97 -11.54 -11.18
N ASP A 387 -23.62 -12.46 -10.29
CA ASP A 387 -23.36 -12.16 -8.88
C ASP A 387 -22.08 -11.32 -8.71
N GLU A 388 -21.01 -11.61 -9.47
CA GLU A 388 -19.77 -10.82 -9.45
C GLU A 388 -20.02 -9.40 -9.96
N GLN A 389 -20.80 -9.28 -11.04
CA GLN A 389 -21.15 -8.00 -11.61
C GLN A 389 -21.96 -7.17 -10.62
N ALA A 390 -22.98 -7.77 -9.99
CA ALA A 390 -23.79 -7.09 -8.99
C ALA A 390 -22.96 -6.54 -7.81
N VAL A 391 -21.97 -7.30 -7.33
CA VAL A 391 -21.07 -6.87 -6.25
C VAL A 391 -20.14 -5.74 -6.69
N ILE A 392 -19.56 -5.86 -7.88
CA ILE A 392 -18.56 -4.89 -8.38
C ILE A 392 -19.24 -3.57 -8.79
N GLU A 393 -20.44 -3.62 -9.38
CA GLU A 393 -21.18 -2.46 -9.91
C GLU A 393 -22.06 -1.77 -8.84
N ASN A 394 -22.37 -2.41 -7.73
CA ASN A 394 -23.17 -1.81 -6.65
C ASN A 394 -22.53 -0.57 -6.02
N GLU A 395 -21.24 -0.35 -6.21
CA GLU A 395 -20.59 0.92 -5.87
C GLU A 395 -21.08 2.07 -6.74
N TYR A 396 -21.20 1.85 -8.04
CA TYR A 396 -21.71 2.86 -8.97
C TYR A 396 -23.18 3.23 -8.66
N ALA A 397 -24.00 2.27 -8.26
CA ALA A 397 -25.39 2.51 -7.90
C ALA A 397 -25.54 3.30 -6.57
N ARG A 398 -24.63 3.14 -5.61
CA ARG A 398 -24.64 3.90 -4.35
C ARG A 398 -24.15 5.34 -4.54
N GLU A 399 -23.14 5.58 -5.34
CA GLU A 399 -22.68 6.96 -5.66
C GLU A 399 -23.71 7.73 -6.47
N VAL A 400 -24.36 7.11 -7.43
CA VAL A 400 -25.45 7.72 -8.23
C VAL A 400 -26.73 7.86 -7.40
N GLY A 401 -27.01 6.92 -6.47
CA GLY A 401 -28.19 6.94 -5.58
C GLY A 401 -28.11 8.06 -4.54
N VAL A 402 -26.96 8.30 -3.95
CA VAL A 402 -26.75 9.41 -2.97
C VAL A 402 -26.88 10.77 -3.67
N GLY A 403 -26.40 10.91 -4.91
CA GLY A 403 -26.59 12.12 -5.73
C GLY A 403 -28.08 12.35 -6.08
N SER A 404 -28.83 11.31 -6.39
CA SER A 404 -30.26 11.43 -6.76
C SER A 404 -31.19 11.69 -5.57
N GLU A 405 -30.87 11.19 -4.38
CA GLU A 405 -31.64 11.49 -3.16
C GLU A 405 -31.37 12.90 -2.64
N ALA A 406 -30.13 13.41 -2.75
CA ALA A 406 -29.79 14.78 -2.40
C ALA A 406 -30.43 15.80 -3.37
N GLU A 407 -30.43 15.53 -4.69
CA GLU A 407 -31.12 16.36 -5.69
C GLU A 407 -32.65 16.29 -5.58
N ALA A 408 -33.20 15.12 -5.17
CA ALA A 408 -34.64 14.99 -4.92
C ALA A 408 -35.08 15.72 -3.66
N ALA A 409 -34.26 15.74 -2.61
CA ALA A 409 -34.50 16.50 -1.38
C ALA A 409 -34.41 18.03 -1.63
N GLU A 410 -33.40 18.50 -2.37
CA GLU A 410 -33.31 19.94 -2.75
C GLU A 410 -34.46 20.41 -3.66
N LYS A 411 -34.95 19.56 -4.54
CA LYS A 411 -36.14 19.89 -5.35
C LYS A 411 -37.42 19.94 -4.51
N SER A 412 -37.58 19.01 -3.57
CA SER A 412 -38.73 18.98 -2.64
C SER A 412 -38.76 20.22 -1.75
N ASP A 413 -37.61 20.70 -1.24
CA ASP A 413 -37.53 21.90 -0.42
C ASP A 413 -37.80 23.18 -1.23
N ARG A 414 -37.34 23.27 -2.48
CA ARG A 414 -37.64 24.40 -3.37
C ARG A 414 -39.11 24.48 -3.82
N GLU A 415 -39.81 23.36 -3.92
CA GLU A 415 -41.23 23.31 -4.20
C GLU A 415 -42.08 23.67 -2.98
N GLN A 416 -41.58 23.46 -1.75
CA GLN A 416 -42.28 23.87 -0.51
C GLN A 416 -42.06 25.34 -0.14
N GLU A 417 -41.01 26.00 -0.60
CA GLU A 417 -40.80 27.44 -0.42
C GLU A 417 -41.51 28.32 -1.46
N SER A 418 -42.18 27.73 -2.46
CA SER A 418 -42.88 28.48 -3.51
C SER A 418 -44.41 28.46 -3.37
N PHE A 419 -44.96 28.06 -2.22
CA PHE A 419 -46.35 28.16 -1.82
C PHE A 419 -46.46 29.05 -0.56
#